data_fd08054edddfa36dfa1be36b7097ad13
#
_entry.id   fd08054edddfa36dfa1be36b7097ad13
#
_cell.length_a   1.000
_cell.length_b   1.000
_cell.length_c   1.000
_cell.angle_alpha   90.00
_cell.angle_beta   90.00
_cell.angle_gamma   90.00
#
_symmetry.space_group_name_H-M   'P 1'
#
loop_
_entity.id
_entity.type
_entity.pdbx_description
1 polymer ?
#
loop_
_entity_poly.entity_id
_entity_poly.type
_entity_poly.pdbx_seq_one_letter_code
_entity_poly.pdbx_strand_id
1 'polypeptide(L)'
;MAVFYNPQNLARLFIFTLFIAFPVVTHAQAPGKNEVLLFAYFKGNGDGLHLAASTDGLHWETLKNDSIFLKPQVSQDKLLRDPCIVKGPDNLYHLVWTVSWNAKGIGYANSPDLIHWSAQQYIPVMEHEAGARNSWAPEITYDPKQKSYLIYWATTITGLYPETQSKEENGYNHRMYYTTTPDFKKFSPTKLLYEPGFNVIDATIVPDKNRYLLFLKDETREPPQKNLRIAESQNLTGPYSVAGPPITGKYWAEGPTALKMGNNWIVYFDKYTEGKMGAVTSPDLKNWTDISEKIHFPAGVRHGTVFKISRQEYEKLKKI
;
A
#
# COMPACT_ATOMS: atom_id res chain seq x y z
N MET A 1 -7.75 17.65 90.10
CA MET A 1 -6.46 17.32 89.44
C MET A 1 -6.79 17.22 87.96
N ALA A 2 -6.53 18.25 87.22
CA ALA A 2 -6.88 18.35 85.80
C ALA A 2 -5.64 18.07 84.94
N VAL A 3 -5.72 17.13 84.01
CA VAL A 3 -4.67 16.83 83.03
C VAL A 3 -5.07 17.47 81.69
N PHE A 4 -4.29 18.44 81.27
CA PHE A 4 -4.43 19.09 79.97
C PHE A 4 -3.87 18.20 78.86
N TYR A 5 -4.66 17.96 77.83
CA TYR A 5 -4.27 17.31 76.58
C TYR A 5 -4.11 18.38 75.53
N ASN A 6 -2.92 18.42 74.87
CA ASN A 6 -2.60 19.34 73.78
C ASN A 6 -2.55 18.55 72.46
N PRO A 7 -3.37 18.86 71.48
CA PRO A 7 -3.27 18.24 70.13
C PRO A 7 -2.37 19.07 69.22
N GLN A 8 -1.23 18.49 68.85
CA GLN A 8 -0.36 19.06 67.80
C GLN A 8 -1.01 18.89 66.45
N ASN A 9 -1.23 20.00 65.77
CA ASN A 9 -1.65 20.08 64.35
C ASN A 9 -0.51 19.62 63.44
N LEU A 10 -0.62 18.45 62.85
CA LEU A 10 0.20 18.04 61.69
C LEU A 10 -0.45 18.56 60.40
N ALA A 11 0.07 19.67 59.89
CA ALA A 11 -0.24 20.10 58.51
C ALA A 11 0.45 19.15 57.52
N ARG A 12 -0.33 18.33 56.83
CA ARG A 12 0.17 17.52 55.71
C ARG A 12 0.24 18.40 54.47
N LEU A 13 1.49 18.70 54.08
CA LEU A 13 1.80 19.38 52.83
C LEU A 13 1.61 18.38 51.64
N PHE A 14 0.52 18.53 50.88
CA PHE A 14 0.34 17.78 49.65
C PHE A 14 1.12 18.51 48.55
N ILE A 15 2.28 17.95 48.14
CA ILE A 15 3.02 18.38 46.96
C ILE A 15 2.33 17.75 45.76
N PHE A 16 1.54 18.57 45.01
CA PHE A 16 1.04 18.20 43.67
C PHE A 16 2.19 18.30 42.67
N THR A 17 2.75 17.17 42.28
CA THR A 17 3.69 17.12 41.16
C THR A 17 2.89 17.19 39.86
N LEU A 18 2.87 18.35 39.23
CA LEU A 18 2.26 18.55 37.92
C LEU A 18 3.14 17.87 36.85
N PHE A 19 2.74 16.69 36.42
CA PHE A 19 3.36 16.08 35.25
C PHE A 19 2.92 16.83 33.98
N ILE A 20 3.76 17.74 33.51
CA ILE A 20 3.61 18.33 32.19
C ILE A 20 4.03 17.29 31.18
N ALA A 21 3.07 16.58 30.59
CA ALA A 21 3.31 15.71 29.45
C ALA A 21 3.61 16.60 28.22
N PHE A 22 4.87 16.77 27.91
CA PHE A 22 5.26 17.32 26.60
C PHE A 22 4.83 16.32 25.52
N PRO A 23 4.13 16.75 24.48
CA PRO A 23 3.87 15.88 23.35
C PRO A 23 5.23 15.54 22.72
N VAL A 24 5.62 14.28 22.80
CA VAL A 24 6.77 13.77 22.04
C VAL A 24 6.36 13.82 20.57
N VAL A 25 6.77 14.85 19.86
CA VAL A 25 6.66 14.92 18.41
C VAL A 25 7.63 13.90 17.86
N THR A 26 7.14 12.67 17.62
CA THR A 26 7.90 11.65 16.94
C THR A 26 8.02 12.07 15.47
N HIS A 27 9.16 12.65 15.11
CA HIS A 27 9.49 12.85 13.70
C HIS A 27 9.68 11.45 13.08
N ALA A 28 9.05 11.21 11.94
CA ALA A 28 9.34 10.04 11.13
C ALA A 28 10.86 10.04 10.85
N GLN A 29 11.53 8.96 11.19
CA GLN A 29 12.98 8.87 10.99
C GLN A 29 13.22 8.75 9.48
N ALA A 30 14.05 9.63 8.92
CA ALA A 30 14.40 9.63 7.49
C ALA A 30 14.93 8.26 7.02
N PRO A 31 14.84 7.95 5.72
CA PRO A 31 15.50 6.78 5.14
C PRO A 31 16.97 6.73 5.55
N GLY A 32 17.59 5.55 5.54
CA GLY A 32 19.03 5.40 5.84
C GLY A 32 19.87 6.37 4.99
N LYS A 33 21.03 6.79 5.49
CA LYS A 33 21.91 7.79 4.83
C LYS A 33 22.17 7.49 3.34
N ASN A 34 22.12 6.21 2.95
CA ASN A 34 22.37 5.75 1.58
C ASN A 34 21.11 5.32 0.83
N GLU A 35 19.92 5.57 1.38
CA GLU A 35 18.64 5.23 0.78
C GLU A 35 17.86 6.48 0.36
N VAL A 36 17.04 6.33 -0.68
CA VAL A 36 16.06 7.31 -1.14
C VAL A 36 14.76 6.54 -1.40
N LEU A 37 13.63 7.12 -1.05
CA LEU A 37 12.33 6.58 -1.36
C LEU A 37 11.93 6.98 -2.77
N LEU A 38 11.40 6.04 -3.54
CA LEU A 38 10.68 6.32 -4.77
C LEU A 38 9.20 5.99 -4.59
N PHE A 39 8.37 6.72 -5.30
CA PHE A 39 6.94 6.46 -5.43
C PHE A 39 6.62 6.29 -6.92
N ALA A 40 6.22 5.07 -7.30
CA ALA A 40 5.72 4.78 -8.64
C ALA A 40 4.23 5.13 -8.69
N TYR A 41 3.78 5.90 -9.68
CA TYR A 41 2.39 6.36 -9.78
C TYR A 41 1.95 6.58 -11.21
N PHE A 42 0.67 6.82 -11.38
CA PHE A 42 0.04 7.28 -12.61
C PHE A 42 -0.80 8.53 -12.31
N LYS A 43 -1.23 9.26 -13.33
CA LYS A 43 -2.07 10.45 -13.18
C LYS A 43 -3.49 10.26 -13.72
N GLY A 44 -3.63 9.55 -14.80
CA GLY A 44 -4.93 9.33 -15.46
C GLY A 44 -4.91 8.19 -16.46
N ASN A 45 -6.05 7.94 -17.08
CA ASN A 45 -6.17 6.91 -18.10
C ASN A 45 -5.35 7.29 -19.34
N GLY A 46 -4.64 6.30 -19.92
CA GLY A 46 -3.81 6.49 -21.10
C GLY A 46 -2.52 7.27 -20.88
N ASP A 47 -2.22 7.63 -19.65
CA ASP A 47 -0.95 8.22 -19.24
C ASP A 47 0.16 7.14 -19.21
N GLY A 48 0.97 7.07 -18.20
CA GLY A 48 2.02 6.06 -18.07
C GLY A 48 2.60 6.03 -16.65
N LEU A 49 3.72 5.34 -16.51
CA LEU A 49 4.44 5.27 -15.28
C LEU A 49 5.17 6.58 -15.00
N HIS A 50 4.91 7.17 -13.85
CA HIS A 50 5.68 8.28 -13.28
C HIS A 50 6.46 7.84 -12.04
N LEU A 51 7.50 8.57 -11.70
CA LEU A 51 8.27 8.39 -10.47
C LEU A 51 8.43 9.72 -9.75
N ALA A 52 8.23 9.72 -8.45
CA ALA A 52 8.62 10.78 -7.54
C ALA A 52 9.63 10.25 -6.52
N ALA A 53 10.47 11.12 -5.99
CA ALA A 53 11.49 10.77 -5.01
C ALA A 53 11.31 11.57 -3.72
N SER A 54 11.70 10.97 -2.59
CA SER A 54 11.75 11.62 -1.30
C SER A 54 12.94 11.14 -0.47
N THR A 55 13.56 12.06 0.26
CA THR A 55 14.64 11.76 1.20
C THR A 55 14.18 11.76 2.66
N ASP A 56 12.93 12.14 2.92
CA ASP A 56 12.37 12.22 4.27
C ASP A 56 11.02 11.49 4.42
N GLY A 57 10.42 11.03 3.30
CA GLY A 57 9.10 10.41 3.27
C GLY A 57 7.93 11.38 3.42
N LEU A 58 8.21 12.67 3.51
CA LEU A 58 7.18 13.71 3.64
C LEU A 58 7.09 14.60 2.40
N HIS A 59 8.22 14.96 1.83
CA HIS A 59 8.31 15.85 0.66
C HIS A 59 8.73 15.03 -0.56
N TRP A 60 7.87 15.01 -1.58
CA TRP A 60 8.05 14.24 -2.80
C TRP A 60 8.24 15.15 -4.01
N GLU A 61 9.27 14.89 -4.78
CA GLU A 61 9.61 15.64 -5.99
C GLU A 61 9.51 14.73 -7.21
N THR A 62 8.95 15.25 -8.30
CA THR A 62 8.88 14.50 -9.56
C THR A 62 10.27 14.26 -10.14
N LEU A 63 10.47 13.12 -10.75
CA LEU A 63 11.66 12.85 -11.56
C LEU A 63 11.36 13.10 -13.04
N LYS A 64 12.40 13.32 -13.84
CA LYS A 64 12.33 13.51 -15.30
C LYS A 64 11.35 14.63 -15.71
N ASN A 65 11.33 15.73 -14.95
CA ASN A 65 10.40 16.83 -15.16
C ASN A 65 8.94 16.37 -15.28
N ASP A 66 8.56 15.37 -14.47
CA ASP A 66 7.23 14.75 -14.46
C ASP A 66 6.83 14.06 -15.79
N SER A 67 7.80 13.70 -16.62
CA SER A 67 7.58 12.90 -17.82
C SER A 67 7.48 11.41 -17.50
N ILE A 68 6.78 10.67 -18.34
CA ILE A 68 6.59 9.23 -18.16
C ILE A 68 7.89 8.44 -18.32
N PHE A 69 8.04 7.38 -17.53
CA PHE A 69 9.13 6.40 -17.58
C PHE A 69 8.78 5.17 -18.42
N LEU A 70 7.49 4.83 -18.51
CA LEU A 70 6.98 3.76 -19.34
C LEU A 70 5.60 4.15 -19.90
N LYS A 71 5.45 4.10 -21.23
CA LYS A 71 4.15 4.25 -21.89
C LYS A 71 3.50 2.89 -22.02
N PRO A 72 2.22 2.69 -21.59
CA PRO A 72 1.53 1.40 -21.71
C PRO A 72 1.28 1.02 -23.17
N GLN A 73 1.47 -0.28 -23.45
CA GLN A 73 1.32 -0.84 -24.79
C GLN A 73 0.43 -2.09 -24.81
N VAL A 74 0.25 -2.75 -23.67
CA VAL A 74 -0.53 -4.00 -23.56
C VAL A 74 -2.00 -3.73 -23.27
N SER A 75 -2.86 -4.66 -23.65
CA SER A 75 -4.34 -4.60 -23.70
C SER A 75 -4.90 -3.64 -24.75
N GLN A 76 -6.21 -3.72 -24.94
CA GLN A 76 -6.93 -2.83 -25.85
C GLN A 76 -6.97 -1.39 -25.30
N ASP A 77 -7.23 -1.24 -23.99
CA ASP A 77 -7.36 0.08 -23.34
C ASP A 77 -6.01 0.75 -23.09
N LYS A 78 -4.94 -0.04 -23.06
CA LYS A 78 -3.56 0.45 -22.80
C LYS A 78 -3.50 1.34 -21.56
N LEU A 79 -4.17 0.96 -20.47
CA LEU A 79 -4.06 1.64 -19.21
C LEU A 79 -2.73 1.25 -18.52
N LEU A 80 -2.18 2.16 -17.75
CA LEU A 80 -1.20 1.89 -16.72
C LEU A 80 -1.70 2.56 -15.44
N ARG A 81 -2.43 1.78 -14.65
CA ARG A 81 -2.95 2.23 -13.36
C ARG A 81 -2.38 1.36 -12.25
N ASP A 82 -2.37 1.90 -11.06
CA ASP A 82 -2.02 1.18 -9.83
C ASP A 82 -0.68 0.45 -9.96
N PRO A 83 0.43 1.15 -10.38
CA PRO A 83 1.70 0.49 -10.62
C PRO A 83 2.34 0.02 -9.32
N CYS A 84 2.77 -1.24 -9.28
CA CYS A 84 3.57 -1.79 -8.21
C CYS A 84 4.94 -2.24 -8.71
N ILE A 85 6.00 -1.78 -8.03
CA ILE A 85 7.40 -2.10 -8.36
C ILE A 85 8.08 -2.77 -7.17
N VAL A 86 8.75 -3.89 -7.43
CA VAL A 86 9.64 -4.56 -6.49
C VAL A 86 11.02 -4.80 -7.14
N LYS A 87 12.09 -4.62 -6.40
CA LYS A 87 13.43 -5.03 -6.83
C LYS A 87 13.64 -6.49 -6.46
N GLY A 88 13.92 -7.33 -7.48
CA GLY A 88 14.17 -8.75 -7.31
C GLY A 88 15.60 -9.09 -6.89
N PRO A 89 15.85 -10.35 -6.51
CA PRO A 89 17.20 -10.86 -6.22
C PRO A 89 18.08 -10.95 -7.47
N ASP A 90 17.50 -10.87 -8.66
CA ASP A 90 18.16 -10.77 -9.96
C ASP A 90 18.65 -9.35 -10.30
N ASN A 91 18.48 -8.41 -9.36
CA ASN A 91 18.75 -6.99 -9.50
C ASN A 91 17.89 -6.25 -10.54
N LEU A 92 16.78 -6.85 -11.00
CA LEU A 92 15.81 -6.19 -11.84
C LEU A 92 14.69 -5.58 -11.00
N TYR A 93 14.14 -4.48 -11.48
CA TYR A 93 12.88 -3.91 -11.02
C TYR A 93 11.75 -4.56 -11.80
N HIS A 94 10.84 -5.23 -11.13
CA HIS A 94 9.66 -5.86 -11.71
C HIS A 94 8.46 -4.97 -11.45
N LEU A 95 7.75 -4.63 -12.51
CA LEU A 95 6.57 -3.78 -12.49
C LEU A 95 5.36 -4.59 -12.92
N VAL A 96 4.28 -4.50 -12.14
CA VAL A 96 2.94 -4.97 -12.52
C VAL A 96 1.96 -3.78 -12.46
N TRP A 97 0.88 -3.83 -13.28
CA TRP A 97 -0.12 -2.75 -13.33
C TRP A 97 -1.46 -3.19 -13.88
N THR A 98 -2.51 -2.44 -13.59
CA THR A 98 -3.83 -2.58 -14.18
C THR A 98 -3.83 -2.08 -15.62
N VAL A 99 -4.21 -2.93 -16.57
CA VAL A 99 -4.14 -2.65 -18.02
C VAL A 99 -5.45 -2.22 -18.64
N SER A 100 -6.57 -2.45 -17.95
CA SER A 100 -7.93 -2.20 -18.47
C SER A 100 -8.93 -2.25 -17.32
N TRP A 101 -10.09 -1.62 -17.53
CA TRP A 101 -11.22 -1.74 -16.60
C TRP A 101 -11.86 -3.12 -16.62
N ASN A 102 -11.79 -3.84 -17.75
CA ASN A 102 -12.52 -5.09 -17.97
C ASN A 102 -11.63 -6.29 -18.36
N ALA A 103 -10.31 -6.09 -18.45
CA ALA A 103 -9.41 -7.20 -18.79
C ALA A 103 -9.26 -8.18 -17.65
N LYS A 104 -9.14 -9.45 -17.97
CA LYS A 104 -8.90 -10.57 -17.06
C LYS A 104 -7.41 -10.87 -16.85
N GLY A 105 -6.57 -9.89 -17.10
CA GLY A 105 -5.13 -9.98 -16.99
C GLY A 105 -4.53 -8.66 -16.54
N ILE A 106 -3.23 -8.69 -16.30
CA ILE A 106 -2.42 -7.59 -15.80
C ILE A 106 -1.24 -7.32 -16.73
N GLY A 107 -0.63 -6.15 -16.61
CA GLY A 107 0.60 -5.82 -17.30
C GLY A 107 1.83 -6.21 -16.49
N TYR A 108 2.91 -6.53 -17.16
CA TYR A 108 4.23 -6.78 -16.59
C TYR A 108 5.34 -6.25 -17.49
N ALA A 109 6.36 -5.67 -16.88
CA ALA A 109 7.65 -5.36 -17.48
C ALA A 109 8.75 -5.40 -16.41
N ASN A 110 10.01 -5.48 -16.83
CA ASN A 110 11.13 -5.34 -15.92
C ASN A 110 12.16 -4.34 -16.44
N SER A 111 12.99 -3.85 -15.53
CA SER A 111 14.04 -2.87 -15.85
C SER A 111 15.26 -3.06 -14.95
N PRO A 112 16.49 -2.93 -15.46
CA PRO A 112 17.69 -2.93 -14.62
C PRO A 112 17.90 -1.60 -13.88
N ASP A 113 17.25 -0.52 -14.31
CA ASP A 113 17.56 0.85 -13.87
C ASP A 113 16.40 1.81 -13.78
N LEU A 114 15.15 1.34 -13.94
CA LEU A 114 13.88 2.11 -13.99
C LEU A 114 13.78 3.04 -15.21
N ILE A 115 14.73 3.02 -16.12
CA ILE A 115 14.79 3.85 -17.33
C ILE A 115 14.54 2.99 -18.57
N HIS A 116 15.27 1.89 -18.67
CA HIS A 116 15.22 0.97 -19.81
C HIS A 116 14.34 -0.22 -19.45
N TRP A 117 13.14 -0.26 -20.01
CA TRP A 117 12.15 -1.29 -19.74
C TRP A 117 12.16 -2.38 -20.81
N SER A 118 11.94 -3.61 -20.39
CA SER A 118 11.73 -4.75 -21.30
C SER A 118 10.50 -4.58 -22.18
N ALA A 119 10.33 -5.44 -23.17
CA ALA A 119 9.03 -5.61 -23.83
C ALA A 119 7.95 -5.90 -22.77
N GLN A 120 6.81 -5.23 -22.90
CA GLN A 120 5.68 -5.39 -22.00
C GLN A 120 4.96 -6.71 -22.29
N GLN A 121 4.49 -7.36 -21.24
CA GLN A 121 3.75 -8.62 -21.32
C GLN A 121 2.36 -8.44 -20.72
N TYR A 122 1.37 -9.09 -21.32
CA TYR A 122 0.05 -9.31 -20.73
C TYR A 122 0.08 -10.67 -20.04
N ILE A 123 -0.20 -10.71 -18.72
CA ILE A 123 -0.31 -11.95 -17.96
C ILE A 123 -1.80 -12.26 -17.75
N PRO A 124 -2.34 -13.35 -18.35
CA PRO A 124 -3.77 -13.65 -18.35
C PRO A 124 -4.22 -14.31 -17.04
N VAL A 125 -4.08 -13.62 -15.92
CA VAL A 125 -4.23 -14.16 -14.56
C VAL A 125 -5.64 -14.71 -14.25
N MET A 126 -6.70 -14.22 -14.92
CA MET A 126 -8.09 -14.63 -14.73
C MET A 126 -8.80 -15.06 -16.01
N GLU A 127 -8.09 -15.26 -17.14
CA GLU A 127 -8.72 -15.65 -18.42
C GLU A 127 -9.38 -17.05 -18.37
N HIS A 128 -8.90 -17.92 -17.50
CA HIS A 128 -9.46 -19.24 -17.25
C HIS A 128 -10.80 -19.21 -16.50
N GLU A 129 -11.15 -18.08 -15.85
CA GLU A 129 -12.37 -17.91 -15.06
C GLU A 129 -13.42 -17.14 -15.88
N ALA A 130 -14.46 -17.87 -16.33
CA ALA A 130 -15.51 -17.31 -17.21
C ALA A 130 -16.25 -16.15 -16.53
N GLY A 131 -16.52 -16.26 -15.22
CA GLY A 131 -17.24 -15.27 -14.43
C GLY A 131 -16.41 -14.06 -14.02
N ALA A 132 -15.08 -14.07 -14.23
CA ALA A 132 -14.23 -12.95 -13.87
C ALA A 132 -14.55 -11.71 -14.72
N ARG A 133 -14.60 -10.54 -14.08
CA ARG A 133 -14.96 -9.27 -14.71
C ARG A 133 -13.78 -8.34 -14.90
N ASN A 134 -12.74 -8.49 -14.10
CA ASN A 134 -11.61 -7.56 -14.03
C ASN A 134 -10.40 -8.22 -13.35
N SER A 135 -9.23 -7.58 -13.47
CA SER A 135 -8.03 -7.85 -12.66
C SER A 135 -7.39 -6.50 -12.32
N TRP A 136 -7.68 -5.96 -11.13
CA TRP A 136 -7.30 -4.59 -10.76
C TRP A 136 -6.28 -4.55 -9.64
N ALA A 137 -5.54 -3.44 -9.62
CA ALA A 137 -4.55 -3.11 -8.62
C ALA A 137 -3.62 -4.29 -8.28
N PRO A 138 -2.90 -4.84 -9.28
CA PRO A 138 -1.99 -5.93 -9.03
C PRO A 138 -0.80 -5.43 -8.22
N GLU A 139 -0.43 -6.23 -7.23
CA GLU A 139 0.76 -6.04 -6.42
C GLU A 139 1.70 -7.23 -6.57
N ILE A 140 2.98 -7.03 -6.24
CA ILE A 140 4.01 -8.06 -6.34
C ILE A 140 4.92 -8.05 -5.11
N THR A 141 5.18 -9.23 -4.55
CA THR A 141 6.09 -9.42 -3.42
C THR A 141 6.99 -10.62 -3.67
N TYR A 142 8.28 -10.49 -3.43
CA TYR A 142 9.22 -11.62 -3.52
C TYR A 142 9.21 -12.45 -2.24
N ASP A 143 9.07 -13.76 -2.39
CA ASP A 143 9.20 -14.74 -1.31
C ASP A 143 10.60 -15.35 -1.32
N PRO A 144 11.50 -14.98 -0.39
CA PRO A 144 12.85 -15.54 -0.35
C PRO A 144 12.88 -17.02 0.08
N LYS A 145 11.84 -17.50 0.77
CA LYS A 145 11.73 -18.91 1.19
C LYS A 145 11.41 -19.82 0.01
N GLN A 146 10.47 -19.40 -0.84
CA GLN A 146 10.05 -20.13 -2.03
C GLN A 146 10.86 -19.76 -3.28
N LYS A 147 11.72 -18.73 -3.20
CA LYS A 147 12.45 -18.15 -4.33
C LYS A 147 11.54 -17.85 -5.52
N SER A 148 10.39 -17.25 -5.24
CA SER A 148 9.37 -16.93 -6.24
C SER A 148 8.70 -15.60 -5.91
N TYR A 149 8.08 -15.01 -6.91
CA TYR A 149 7.25 -13.83 -6.72
C TYR A 149 5.80 -14.25 -6.49
N LEU A 150 5.13 -13.65 -5.52
CA LEU A 150 3.70 -13.65 -5.35
C LEU A 150 3.16 -12.43 -6.09
N ILE A 151 2.28 -12.64 -7.06
CA ILE A 151 1.53 -11.58 -7.73
C ILE A 151 0.08 -11.74 -7.28
N TYR A 152 -0.55 -10.68 -6.80
CA TYR A 152 -1.91 -10.70 -6.28
C TYR A 152 -2.68 -9.47 -6.74
N TRP A 153 -3.98 -9.60 -6.89
CA TRP A 153 -4.85 -8.58 -7.49
C TRP A 153 -6.29 -8.75 -7.00
N ALA A 154 -7.13 -7.74 -7.26
CA ALA A 154 -8.55 -7.77 -6.97
C ALA A 154 -9.36 -8.20 -8.20
N THR A 155 -10.29 -9.16 -8.01
CA THR A 155 -11.21 -9.62 -9.05
C THR A 155 -12.61 -9.79 -8.48
N THR A 156 -13.61 -9.36 -9.26
CA THR A 156 -15.00 -9.75 -9.10
C THR A 156 -15.30 -10.96 -9.98
N ILE A 157 -15.82 -12.02 -9.40
CA ILE A 157 -16.37 -13.17 -10.15
C ILE A 157 -17.89 -13.13 -10.01
N THR A 158 -18.57 -13.02 -11.12
CA THR A 158 -20.04 -12.91 -11.18
C THR A 158 -20.71 -14.07 -10.46
N GLY A 159 -21.64 -13.78 -9.57
CA GLY A 159 -22.41 -14.77 -8.81
C GLY A 159 -21.74 -15.29 -7.55
N LEU A 160 -20.47 -14.96 -7.29
CA LEU A 160 -19.83 -15.30 -6.02
C LEU A 160 -20.06 -14.22 -4.96
N TYR A 161 -20.21 -14.64 -3.70
CA TYR A 161 -20.36 -13.80 -2.51
C TYR A 161 -21.56 -12.83 -2.56
N PRO A 162 -22.78 -13.30 -2.90
CA PRO A 162 -23.93 -12.43 -3.07
C PRO A 162 -24.31 -11.64 -1.79
N GLU A 163 -23.94 -12.16 -0.61
CA GLU A 163 -24.21 -11.55 0.69
C GLU A 163 -23.47 -10.21 0.91
N THR A 164 -22.39 -9.97 0.18
CA THR A 164 -21.59 -8.73 0.28
C THR A 164 -21.71 -7.84 -0.94
N GLN A 165 -22.56 -8.23 -1.90
CA GLN A 165 -22.72 -7.49 -3.15
C GLN A 165 -23.60 -6.26 -2.96
N SER A 166 -23.09 -5.07 -3.27
CA SER A 166 -23.86 -3.86 -3.35
C SER A 166 -24.64 -3.78 -4.69
N LYS A 167 -25.83 -3.20 -4.66
CA LYS A 167 -26.59 -2.85 -5.87
C LYS A 167 -26.01 -1.65 -6.60
N GLU A 168 -25.26 -0.84 -5.88
CA GLU A 168 -24.51 0.29 -6.40
C GLU A 168 -23.16 -0.16 -7.01
N GLU A 169 -22.32 0.54 -7.53
CA GLU A 169 -21.00 0.14 -8.04
C GLU A 169 -21.03 -0.93 -9.14
N ASN A 170 -22.08 -0.92 -9.97
CA ASN A 170 -22.22 -1.83 -11.12
C ASN A 170 -22.07 -3.32 -10.77
N GLY A 171 -22.36 -3.70 -9.51
CA GLY A 171 -22.25 -5.07 -9.04
C GLY A 171 -20.82 -5.59 -8.88
N TYR A 172 -19.83 -4.70 -8.76
CA TYR A 172 -18.49 -5.12 -8.38
C TYR A 172 -18.46 -5.57 -6.90
N ASN A 173 -17.79 -6.72 -6.67
CA ASN A 173 -17.69 -7.36 -5.36
C ASN A 173 -16.40 -8.18 -5.33
N HIS A 174 -15.31 -7.52 -5.09
CA HIS A 174 -13.98 -8.07 -5.25
C HIS A 174 -13.54 -8.98 -4.11
N ARG A 175 -12.67 -9.92 -4.45
CA ARG A 175 -11.81 -10.66 -3.54
C ARG A 175 -10.37 -10.61 -4.05
N MET A 176 -9.42 -10.84 -3.15
CA MET A 176 -8.01 -10.89 -3.53
C MET A 176 -7.64 -12.29 -4.01
N TYR A 177 -7.06 -12.36 -5.20
CA TYR A 177 -6.54 -13.59 -5.81
C TYR A 177 -5.04 -13.47 -6.02
N TYR A 178 -4.35 -14.59 -6.21
CA TYR A 178 -2.92 -14.62 -6.45
C TYR A 178 -2.49 -15.76 -7.37
N THR A 179 -1.31 -15.58 -7.93
CA THR A 179 -0.46 -16.59 -8.56
C THR A 179 0.97 -16.43 -8.08
N THR A 180 1.79 -17.47 -8.27
CA THR A 180 3.23 -17.39 -8.02
C THR A 180 4.01 -17.68 -9.28
N THR A 181 5.19 -17.06 -9.39
CA THR A 181 6.10 -17.27 -10.52
C THR A 181 7.55 -17.15 -10.07
N PRO A 182 8.43 -18.07 -10.48
CA PRO A 182 9.86 -17.91 -10.24
C PRO A 182 10.56 -17.02 -11.28
N ASP A 183 9.97 -16.85 -12.46
CA ASP A 183 10.67 -16.33 -13.65
C ASP A 183 9.81 -15.49 -14.63
N PHE A 184 8.57 -15.19 -14.26
CA PHE A 184 7.57 -14.49 -15.10
C PHE A 184 7.28 -15.18 -16.45
N LYS A 185 7.59 -16.47 -16.56
CA LYS A 185 7.29 -17.34 -17.71
C LYS A 185 6.35 -18.46 -17.34
N LYS A 186 6.52 -19.01 -16.13
CA LYS A 186 5.68 -20.08 -15.60
C LYS A 186 4.92 -19.55 -14.39
N PHE A 187 3.61 -19.74 -14.38
CA PHE A 187 2.73 -19.29 -13.31
C PHE A 187 2.01 -20.47 -12.67
N SER A 188 1.85 -20.41 -11.35
CA SER A 188 0.99 -21.34 -10.67
C SER A 188 -0.48 -21.12 -11.05
N PRO A 189 -1.38 -22.10 -10.86
CA PRO A 189 -2.81 -21.85 -10.94
C PRO A 189 -3.22 -20.71 -10.00
N THR A 190 -4.15 -19.87 -10.45
CA THR A 190 -4.76 -18.82 -9.63
C THR A 190 -5.46 -19.40 -8.42
N LYS A 191 -5.29 -18.76 -7.26
CA LYS A 191 -5.94 -19.13 -5.99
C LYS A 191 -6.50 -17.89 -5.31
N LEU A 192 -7.49 -18.12 -4.44
CA LEU A 192 -7.98 -17.10 -3.52
C LEU A 192 -6.89 -16.79 -2.48
N LEU A 193 -6.57 -15.52 -2.33
CA LEU A 193 -5.62 -15.03 -1.30
C LEU A 193 -6.34 -14.62 -0.03
N TYR A 194 -7.43 -13.83 -0.18
CA TYR A 194 -8.13 -13.28 0.97
C TYR A 194 -9.61 -13.03 0.68
N GLU A 195 -10.45 -13.57 1.57
CA GLU A 195 -11.89 -13.39 1.64
C GLU A 195 -12.26 -12.99 3.07
N PRO A 196 -12.47 -11.68 3.33
CA PRO A 196 -12.72 -11.17 4.68
C PRO A 196 -14.19 -11.12 5.11
N GLY A 197 -15.13 -11.54 4.26
CA GLY A 197 -16.57 -11.35 4.48
C GLY A 197 -17.08 -9.96 4.07
N PHE A 198 -16.30 -9.21 3.28
CA PHE A 198 -16.69 -7.93 2.70
C PHE A 198 -16.00 -7.71 1.33
N ASN A 199 -16.47 -6.73 0.58
CA ASN A 199 -15.84 -6.32 -0.69
C ASN A 199 -14.46 -5.72 -0.41
N VAL A 200 -13.38 -6.39 -0.87
CA VAL A 200 -11.98 -6.04 -0.59
C VAL A 200 -11.20 -5.79 -1.87
N ILE A 201 -10.45 -4.69 -1.92
CA ILE A 201 -9.64 -4.28 -3.06
C ILE A 201 -8.35 -3.61 -2.57
N ASP A 202 -7.42 -3.35 -3.47
CA ASP A 202 -6.20 -2.55 -3.22
C ASP A 202 -5.42 -3.06 -2.00
N ALA A 203 -4.83 -4.22 -2.13
CA ALA A 203 -4.08 -4.80 -1.03
C ALA A 203 -2.58 -4.74 -1.28
N THR A 204 -1.78 -4.42 -0.28
CA THR A 204 -0.32 -4.52 -0.30
C THR A 204 0.20 -5.37 0.86
N ILE A 205 1.17 -6.25 0.60
CA ILE A 205 1.76 -7.14 1.61
C ILE A 205 3.16 -6.66 1.96
N VAL A 206 3.40 -6.44 3.25
CA VAL A 206 4.70 -6.01 3.76
C VAL A 206 5.19 -7.00 4.82
N PRO A 207 6.44 -7.51 4.74
CA PRO A 207 7.00 -8.36 5.78
C PRO A 207 7.28 -7.55 7.06
N ASP A 208 6.94 -8.12 8.22
CA ASP A 208 7.27 -7.59 9.55
C ASP A 208 7.78 -8.72 10.46
N LYS A 209 9.08 -8.77 10.67
CA LYS A 209 9.73 -9.82 11.48
C LYS A 209 9.40 -11.23 10.95
N ASN A 210 8.58 -11.98 11.68
CA ASN A 210 8.20 -13.36 11.37
C ASN A 210 6.79 -13.49 10.79
N ARG A 211 6.17 -12.37 10.36
CA ARG A 211 4.81 -12.35 9.80
C ARG A 211 4.74 -11.43 8.59
N TYR A 212 3.62 -11.50 7.90
CA TYR A 212 3.25 -10.63 6.79
C TYR A 212 2.04 -9.81 7.19
N LEU A 213 2.10 -8.52 6.90
CA LEU A 213 1.01 -7.58 7.09
C LEU A 213 0.36 -7.33 5.74
N LEU A 214 -0.94 -7.57 5.64
CA LEU A 214 -1.77 -7.26 4.48
C LEU A 214 -2.55 -5.99 4.77
N PHE A 215 -2.10 -4.87 4.22
CA PHE A 215 -2.87 -3.64 4.20
C PHE A 215 -3.85 -3.72 3.05
N LEU A 216 -5.11 -3.33 3.26
CA LEU A 216 -6.18 -3.52 2.30
C LEU A 216 -7.23 -2.42 2.44
N LYS A 217 -8.03 -2.24 1.38
CA LYS A 217 -9.19 -1.37 1.40
C LYS A 217 -10.46 -2.20 1.63
N ASP A 218 -11.24 -1.80 2.64
CA ASP A 218 -12.63 -2.21 2.77
C ASP A 218 -13.47 -1.38 1.80
N GLU A 219 -13.89 -2.02 0.71
CA GLU A 219 -14.62 -1.38 -0.39
C GLU A 219 -16.13 -1.40 -0.17
N THR A 220 -16.63 -1.85 0.98
CA THR A 220 -18.04 -1.90 1.30
C THR A 220 -18.72 -0.56 1.01
N ARG A 221 -19.84 -0.61 0.28
CA ARG A 221 -20.58 0.57 -0.16
C ARG A 221 -21.74 0.94 0.79
N GLU A 222 -22.40 -0.05 1.36
CA GLU A 222 -23.62 0.14 2.15
C GLU A 222 -23.55 -0.62 3.49
N PRO A 223 -23.39 0.08 4.62
CA PRO A 223 -23.00 1.49 4.74
C PRO A 223 -21.54 1.69 4.27
N PRO A 224 -21.19 2.87 3.72
CA PRO A 224 -19.85 3.08 3.16
C PRO A 224 -18.76 2.90 4.22
N GLN A 225 -17.79 2.04 3.91
CA GLN A 225 -16.57 1.88 4.70
C GLN A 225 -15.43 2.66 4.05
N LYS A 226 -15.02 2.31 2.85
CA LYS A 226 -14.01 3.02 2.04
C LYS A 226 -12.78 3.45 2.85
N ASN A 227 -12.35 2.56 3.77
CA ASN A 227 -11.25 2.78 4.70
C ASN A 227 -10.19 1.69 4.54
N LEU A 228 -9.01 1.93 5.11
CA LEU A 228 -7.93 0.97 5.11
C LEU A 228 -7.91 0.16 6.41
N ARG A 229 -7.56 -1.12 6.28
CA ARG A 229 -7.46 -2.09 7.38
C ARG A 229 -6.20 -2.92 7.25
N ILE A 230 -5.90 -3.71 8.28
CA ILE A 230 -4.75 -4.61 8.31
C ILE A 230 -5.22 -6.01 8.70
N ALA A 231 -4.77 -7.00 7.96
CA ALA A 231 -4.78 -8.41 8.35
C ALA A 231 -3.35 -8.94 8.42
N GLU A 232 -3.11 -10.04 9.13
CA GLU A 232 -1.77 -10.59 9.29
C GLU A 232 -1.74 -12.11 9.11
N SER A 233 -0.59 -12.63 8.66
CA SER A 233 -0.34 -14.06 8.50
C SER A 233 1.11 -14.42 8.80
N GLN A 234 1.35 -15.68 9.18
CA GLN A 234 2.70 -16.25 9.28
C GLN A 234 3.26 -16.67 7.91
N ASN A 235 2.40 -16.80 6.89
CA ASN A 235 2.79 -17.19 5.55
C ASN A 235 2.38 -16.11 4.55
N LEU A 236 3.19 -15.90 3.51
CA LEU A 236 2.95 -14.91 2.48
C LEU A 236 1.60 -15.14 1.74
N THR A 237 1.23 -16.39 1.54
CA THR A 237 -0.03 -16.79 0.90
C THR A 237 -1.18 -17.03 1.88
N GLY A 238 -1.04 -16.62 3.13
CA GLY A 238 -2.08 -16.83 4.14
C GLY A 238 -2.05 -18.21 4.84
N PRO A 239 -3.10 -18.56 5.58
CA PRO A 239 -4.32 -17.75 5.77
C PRO A 239 -4.04 -16.47 6.56
N TYR A 240 -4.67 -15.39 6.14
CA TYR A 240 -4.64 -14.12 6.86
C TYR A 240 -5.72 -14.06 7.93
N SER A 241 -5.46 -13.34 8.99
CA SER A 241 -6.44 -13.09 10.07
C SER A 241 -7.65 -12.30 9.56
N VAL A 242 -8.70 -12.23 10.35
CA VAL A 242 -9.75 -11.22 10.15
C VAL A 242 -9.12 -9.83 10.16
N ALA A 243 -9.56 -8.97 9.24
CA ALA A 243 -9.08 -7.59 9.17
C ALA A 243 -9.43 -6.82 10.44
N GLY A 244 -8.44 -6.09 10.95
CA GLY A 244 -8.61 -5.23 12.12
C GLY A 244 -9.51 -4.02 11.88
N PRO A 245 -9.62 -3.11 12.87
CA PRO A 245 -10.37 -1.87 12.72
C PRO A 245 -9.75 -0.95 11.64
N PRO A 246 -10.51 0.04 11.15
CA PRO A 246 -9.98 1.06 10.25
C PRO A 246 -8.75 1.77 10.83
N ILE A 247 -7.73 1.97 9.98
CA ILE A 247 -6.51 2.71 10.30
C ILE A 247 -6.52 4.14 9.76
N THR A 248 -7.50 4.48 8.94
CA THR A 248 -7.71 5.81 8.33
C THR A 248 -8.90 6.54 8.96
N GLY A 249 -9.00 7.85 8.72
CA GLY A 249 -10.10 8.68 9.20
C GLY A 249 -11.41 8.47 8.45
N LYS A 250 -12.34 9.42 8.60
CA LYS A 250 -13.69 9.35 7.99
C LYS A 250 -13.75 9.78 6.52
N TYR A 251 -12.63 9.92 5.87
CA TYR A 251 -12.51 10.17 4.43
C TYR A 251 -12.37 8.85 3.67
N TRP A 252 -12.64 8.86 2.39
CA TRP A 252 -12.44 7.71 1.52
C TRP A 252 -10.97 7.57 1.14
N ALA A 253 -10.41 6.40 1.35
CA ALA A 253 -9.02 6.07 1.10
C ALA A 253 -8.90 4.79 0.26
N GLU A 254 -7.94 4.77 -0.68
CA GLU A 254 -7.64 3.61 -1.50
C GLU A 254 -6.13 3.48 -1.75
N GLY A 255 -5.70 2.36 -2.32
CA GLY A 255 -4.33 2.16 -2.74
C GLY A 255 -3.30 2.28 -1.63
N PRO A 256 -3.42 1.52 -0.52
CA PRO A 256 -2.42 1.58 0.54
C PRO A 256 -1.07 1.10 0.04
N THR A 257 -0.02 1.85 0.33
CA THR A 257 1.36 1.39 0.19
C THR A 257 2.11 1.71 1.48
N ALA A 258 2.79 0.71 2.04
CA ALA A 258 3.30 0.79 3.40
C ALA A 258 4.78 0.46 3.48
N LEU A 259 5.48 1.16 4.36
CA LEU A 259 6.87 0.84 4.71
C LEU A 259 7.17 1.19 6.15
N LYS A 260 8.24 0.60 6.66
CA LYS A 260 8.78 0.94 7.98
C LYS A 260 9.93 1.95 7.82
N MET A 261 9.82 3.08 8.50
CA MET A 261 10.84 4.11 8.58
C MET A 261 11.28 4.27 10.04
N GLY A 262 12.50 3.82 10.34
CA GLY A 262 12.97 3.73 11.72
C GLY A 262 12.05 2.84 12.57
N ASN A 263 11.47 3.40 13.62
CA ASN A 263 10.54 2.69 14.50
C ASN A 263 9.08 2.83 14.11
N ASN A 264 8.75 3.65 13.10
CA ASN A 264 7.38 3.93 12.70
C ASN A 264 7.03 3.25 11.38
N TRP A 265 5.80 2.79 11.29
CA TRP A 265 5.14 2.47 10.04
C TRP A 265 4.56 3.73 9.42
N ILE A 266 4.65 3.84 8.12
CA ILE A 266 3.96 4.87 7.32
C ILE A 266 3.17 4.14 6.25
N VAL A 267 1.90 4.50 6.11
CA VAL A 267 1.03 4.03 5.03
C VAL A 267 0.59 5.25 4.25
N TYR A 268 0.98 5.32 2.98
CA TYR A 268 0.47 6.30 2.02
C TYR A 268 -0.74 5.72 1.31
N PHE A 269 -1.65 6.58 0.88
CA PHE A 269 -2.87 6.18 0.18
C PHE A 269 -3.44 7.35 -0.63
N ASP A 270 -4.34 7.04 -1.57
CA ASP A 270 -5.04 8.02 -2.37
C ASP A 270 -6.36 8.42 -1.67
N LYS A 271 -6.50 9.67 -1.30
CA LYS A 271 -7.77 10.29 -0.88
C LYS A 271 -8.53 10.70 -2.15
N TYR A 272 -8.93 9.70 -2.92
CA TYR A 272 -9.38 9.84 -4.30
C TYR A 272 -10.58 10.76 -4.51
N THR A 273 -11.44 10.95 -3.51
CA THR A 273 -12.54 11.91 -3.56
C THR A 273 -12.10 13.35 -3.29
N GLU A 274 -10.90 13.53 -2.70
CA GLU A 274 -10.31 14.84 -2.44
C GLU A 274 -9.22 15.19 -3.48
N GLY A 275 -8.86 14.26 -4.37
CA GLY A 275 -7.84 14.45 -5.40
C GLY A 275 -6.43 14.69 -4.85
N LYS A 276 -6.11 14.13 -3.67
CA LYS A 276 -4.80 14.27 -3.03
C LYS A 276 -4.37 12.99 -2.32
N MET A 277 -3.06 12.84 -2.13
CA MET A 277 -2.51 11.76 -1.31
C MET A 277 -2.74 12.02 0.18
N GLY A 278 -2.87 10.94 0.94
CA GLY A 278 -2.92 10.93 2.39
C GLY A 278 -1.84 10.03 2.98
N ALA A 279 -1.59 10.16 4.27
CA ALA A 279 -0.76 9.22 5.01
C ALA A 279 -1.16 9.11 6.47
N VAL A 280 -1.00 7.90 7.02
CA VAL A 280 -1.07 7.64 8.46
C VAL A 280 0.24 7.02 8.93
N THR A 281 0.57 7.24 10.21
CA THR A 281 1.77 6.65 10.84
C THR A 281 1.43 5.97 12.15
N SER A 282 2.19 4.92 12.48
CA SER A 282 2.04 4.18 13.74
C SER A 282 3.38 3.60 14.20
N PRO A 283 3.71 3.66 15.49
CA PRO A 283 4.87 2.98 16.07
C PRO A 283 4.60 1.48 16.35
N ASP A 284 3.34 1.07 16.45
CA ASP A 284 2.94 -0.21 17.03
C ASP A 284 1.87 -0.98 16.22
N LEU A 285 1.45 -0.46 15.04
CA LEU A 285 0.39 -0.99 14.18
C LEU A 285 -1.03 -1.00 14.84
N LYS A 286 -1.17 -0.34 15.98
CA LYS A 286 -2.44 -0.25 16.72
C LYS A 286 -2.93 1.19 16.83
N ASN A 287 -2.02 2.09 17.18
CA ASN A 287 -2.30 3.51 17.35
C ASN A 287 -1.86 4.27 16.12
N TRP A 288 -2.82 4.75 15.31
CA TRP A 288 -2.56 5.43 14.05
C TRP A 288 -2.79 6.94 14.18
N THR A 289 -1.89 7.71 13.63
CA THR A 289 -1.98 9.17 13.56
C THR A 289 -2.03 9.59 12.10
N ASP A 290 -3.03 10.41 11.74
CA ASP A 290 -3.11 11.02 10.42
C ASP A 290 -2.03 12.10 10.28
N ILE A 291 -1.21 11.97 9.24
CA ILE A 291 -0.16 12.93 8.89
C ILE A 291 -0.36 13.50 7.48
N SER A 292 -1.56 13.38 6.92
CA SER A 292 -1.88 13.83 5.55
C SER A 292 -1.52 15.28 5.29
N GLU A 293 -1.67 16.15 6.28
CA GLU A 293 -1.32 17.58 6.16
C GLU A 293 0.20 17.85 6.25
N LYS A 294 1.00 16.82 6.56
CA LYS A 294 2.46 16.94 6.64
C LYS A 294 3.16 16.39 5.40
N ILE A 295 2.45 15.66 4.55
CA ILE A 295 3.02 15.13 3.31
C ILE A 295 2.72 16.05 2.14
N HIS A 296 3.68 16.15 1.24
CA HIS A 296 3.58 17.00 0.05
C HIS A 296 3.94 16.16 -1.17
N PHE A 297 2.91 15.74 -1.92
CA PHE A 297 3.06 15.05 -3.18
C PHE A 297 2.88 16.02 -4.36
N PRO A 298 3.50 15.76 -5.51
CA PRO A 298 3.21 16.47 -6.75
C PRO A 298 1.72 16.37 -7.11
N ALA A 299 1.21 17.34 -7.83
CA ALA A 299 -0.18 17.36 -8.27
C ALA A 299 -0.50 16.17 -9.20
N GLY A 300 -1.68 15.58 -9.03
CA GLY A 300 -2.19 14.50 -9.88
C GLY A 300 -1.63 13.11 -9.55
N VAL A 301 -0.80 12.95 -8.53
CA VAL A 301 -0.37 11.63 -8.05
C VAL A 301 -1.58 10.83 -7.59
N ARG A 302 -1.69 9.59 -8.09
CA ARG A 302 -2.73 8.64 -7.74
C ARG A 302 -2.10 7.39 -7.15
N HIS A 303 -2.96 6.43 -6.76
CA HIS A 303 -2.60 5.11 -6.25
C HIS A 303 -1.31 4.56 -6.87
N GLY A 304 -0.36 4.14 -6.05
CA GLY A 304 0.94 3.63 -6.49
C GLY A 304 1.72 3.02 -5.34
N THR A 305 2.99 2.73 -5.59
CA THR A 305 3.83 1.98 -4.66
C THR A 305 5.07 2.74 -4.22
N VAL A 306 5.31 2.79 -2.91
CA VAL A 306 6.55 3.28 -2.34
C VAL A 306 7.58 2.16 -2.22
N PHE A 307 8.82 2.42 -2.64
CA PHE A 307 9.93 1.49 -2.49
C PHE A 307 11.25 2.23 -2.29
N LYS A 308 12.28 1.51 -1.86
CA LYS A 308 13.61 2.07 -1.60
C LYS A 308 14.57 1.78 -2.73
N ILE A 309 15.40 2.78 -3.04
CA ILE A 309 16.56 2.62 -3.92
C ILE A 309 17.81 3.14 -3.23
N SER A 310 18.99 2.78 -3.75
CA SER A 310 20.24 3.37 -3.29
C SER A 310 20.38 4.83 -3.75
N ARG A 311 21.12 5.62 -2.99
CA ARG A 311 21.46 7.00 -3.40
C ARG A 311 22.18 7.05 -4.74
N GLN A 312 22.99 6.04 -5.06
CA GLN A 312 23.68 5.94 -6.35
C GLN A 312 22.69 5.79 -7.52
N GLU A 313 21.66 4.97 -7.37
CA GLU A 313 20.58 4.82 -8.37
C GLU A 313 19.80 6.11 -8.51
N TYR A 314 19.46 6.76 -7.41
CA TYR A 314 18.77 8.07 -7.42
C TYR A 314 19.55 9.13 -8.18
N GLU A 315 20.87 9.25 -7.96
CA GLU A 315 21.72 10.24 -8.68
C GLU A 315 21.79 9.98 -10.19
N LYS A 316 21.56 8.74 -10.63
CA LYS A 316 21.43 8.43 -12.08
C LYS A 316 20.07 8.90 -12.60
N LEU A 317 18.99 8.62 -11.85
CA LEU A 317 17.64 9.02 -12.25
C LEU A 317 17.44 10.54 -12.32
N LYS A 318 18.15 11.30 -11.50
CA LYS A 318 18.11 12.78 -11.53
C LYS A 318 18.72 13.42 -12.78
N LYS A 319 19.51 12.67 -13.53
CA LYS A 319 20.25 13.19 -14.71
C LYS A 319 19.48 13.05 -16.02
N ILE A 320 18.27 12.47 -15.99
CA ILE A 320 17.44 12.19 -17.18
C ILE A 320 16.32 13.20 -17.37
#